data_c6bd9742e940e1afbee7f9511272ae2a
#
_entry.id   c6bd9742e940e1afbee7f9511272ae2a
#
_cell.length_a   1.000
_cell.length_b   1.000
_cell.length_c   1.000
_cell.angle_alpha   90.00
_cell.angle_beta   90.00
_cell.angle_gamma   90.00
#
_symmetry.space_group_name_H-M   'P 1'
#
loop_
_entity.id
_entity.type
_entity.pdbx_description
1 polymer ?
#
loop_
_entity_poly.entity_id
_entity_poly.type
_entity_poly.pdbx_seq_one_letter_code
_entity_poly.pdbx_strand_id
1 'polypeptide(L)'
;MQTRRTIHILQAILLLLASTLVACQNESISDIDNNAKNGRIVLSLQNVEVFTEVTTRAEQAGNVNDYTYTLSGTTQNGTTVTDQTVTFTEGSAIIPAGTYTLTATSKTEPDAAPWYQGTSEAFTLGVGSTKEIKINLGKPKNAAIAVTFDASFTKLYEHYSVTIGNHSVSNASAPSSTTLYTMPGTITYTIKGKAIAGTHVSDIPEAGITGSLTVAAGTSYPLNITAQSISDLLIGFGEGTHTGAFNVKRK
;
A
#
# COMPACT_ATOMS: atom_id res chain seq x y z
N MET A 1 17.28 21.46 -67.02
CA MET A 1 18.21 20.55 -66.28
C MET A 1 17.93 20.44 -64.79
N GLN A 2 16.99 21.21 -64.23
CA GLN A 2 16.61 21.21 -62.82
C GLN A 2 15.60 20.14 -62.38
N THR A 3 14.72 19.72 -63.24
CA THR A 3 13.64 18.74 -62.93
C THR A 3 14.14 17.31 -62.62
N ARG A 4 15.26 16.89 -63.18
CA ARG A 4 15.80 15.54 -62.90
C ARG A 4 16.47 15.43 -61.54
N ARG A 5 17.05 16.49 -61.00
CA ARG A 5 17.68 16.50 -59.67
C ARG A 5 16.65 16.43 -58.52
N THR A 6 15.49 17.07 -58.70
CA THR A 6 14.40 17.04 -57.72
C THR A 6 13.78 15.68 -57.57
N ILE A 7 13.65 14.91 -58.65
CA ILE A 7 13.08 13.56 -58.62
C ILE A 7 14.00 12.60 -57.87
N HIS A 8 15.30 12.68 -58.05
CA HIS A 8 16.26 11.82 -57.31
C HIS A 8 16.36 12.14 -55.84
N ILE A 9 16.17 13.41 -55.42
CA ILE A 9 16.13 13.81 -54.00
C ILE A 9 14.85 13.30 -53.37
N LEU A 10 13.68 13.39 -54.04
CA LEU A 10 12.42 12.82 -53.52
C LEU A 10 12.47 11.31 -53.39
N GLN A 11 13.07 10.59 -54.31
CA GLN A 11 13.24 9.14 -54.24
C GLN A 11 14.21 8.73 -53.12
N ALA A 12 15.28 9.49 -52.89
CA ALA A 12 16.21 9.23 -51.77
C ALA A 12 15.55 9.46 -50.42
N ILE A 13 14.71 10.52 -50.26
CA ILE A 13 13.96 10.78 -49.02
C ILE A 13 12.89 9.70 -48.79
N LEU A 14 12.20 9.23 -49.83
CA LEU A 14 11.21 8.20 -49.71
C LEU A 14 11.84 6.85 -49.32
N LEU A 15 13.04 6.51 -49.83
CA LEU A 15 13.78 5.31 -49.39
C LEU A 15 14.30 5.44 -47.97
N LEU A 16 14.69 6.62 -47.51
CA LEU A 16 15.13 6.84 -46.14
C LEU A 16 13.97 6.74 -45.12
N LEU A 17 12.76 7.20 -45.50
CA LEU A 17 11.56 7.03 -44.65
C LEU A 17 11.09 5.58 -44.58
N ALA A 18 11.29 4.79 -45.60
CA ALA A 18 10.93 3.37 -45.61
C ALA A 18 11.86 2.52 -44.74
N SER A 19 13.11 2.96 -44.51
CA SER A 19 14.07 2.21 -43.68
C SER A 19 13.90 2.47 -42.17
N THR A 20 13.19 3.53 -41.75
CA THR A 20 12.94 3.79 -40.33
C THR A 20 11.72 3.07 -39.78
N LEU A 21 10.85 2.51 -40.62
CA LEU A 21 9.68 1.74 -40.19
C LEU A 21 9.96 0.24 -39.94
N VAL A 22 11.16 -0.26 -40.32
CA VAL A 22 11.54 -1.66 -40.13
C VAL A 22 12.36 -1.87 -38.83
N ALA A 23 12.82 -0.79 -38.17
CA ALA A 23 13.67 -0.90 -36.99
C ALA A 23 12.91 -1.13 -35.67
N CYS A 24 11.57 -1.23 -35.68
CA CYS A 24 10.78 -1.50 -34.47
C CYS A 24 10.18 -2.91 -34.43
N GLN A 25 10.60 -3.84 -35.27
CA GLN A 25 10.06 -5.21 -35.29
C GLN A 25 11.12 -6.30 -35.23
N ASN A 26 12.27 -6.05 -34.64
CA ASN A 26 13.21 -7.15 -34.43
C ASN A 26 13.94 -7.02 -33.10
N GLU A 27 13.21 -6.87 -31.99
CA GLU A 27 13.69 -7.56 -30.80
C GLU A 27 13.38 -9.04 -31.04
N SER A 28 14.38 -9.72 -31.58
CA SER A 28 14.39 -11.14 -31.74
C SER A 28 14.06 -11.78 -30.39
N ILE A 29 12.92 -12.44 -30.31
CA ILE A 29 12.60 -13.50 -29.35
C ILE A 29 13.58 -14.65 -29.62
N SER A 30 14.89 -14.40 -29.54
CA SER A 30 15.93 -15.41 -29.85
C SER A 30 16.48 -16.10 -28.62
N ASP A 31 15.95 -15.78 -27.41
CA ASP A 31 16.29 -16.48 -26.17
C ASP A 31 15.09 -17.22 -25.55
N ILE A 32 14.05 -17.52 -26.33
CA ILE A 32 13.13 -18.55 -25.90
C ILE A 32 13.86 -19.88 -26.18
N ASP A 33 14.55 -20.31 -25.12
CA ASP A 33 15.22 -21.61 -25.06
C ASP A 33 14.32 -22.70 -25.66
N ASN A 34 14.92 -23.64 -26.44
CA ASN A 34 14.30 -24.67 -27.25
C ASN A 34 13.41 -25.69 -26.52
N ASN A 35 12.87 -25.36 -25.39
CA ASN A 35 11.80 -26.06 -24.69
C ASN A 35 10.51 -25.24 -24.68
N ALA A 36 10.02 -24.88 -25.85
CA ALA A 36 8.89 -24.04 -26.17
C ALA A 36 7.59 -24.40 -25.42
N LYS A 37 7.56 -24.18 -24.09
CA LYS A 37 6.39 -24.40 -23.25
C LYS A 37 5.97 -23.11 -22.52
N ASN A 38 6.58 -21.98 -22.86
CA ASN A 38 6.41 -20.71 -22.15
C ASN A 38 5.58 -19.71 -22.96
N GLY A 39 4.96 -18.77 -22.26
CA GLY A 39 4.36 -17.56 -22.80
C GLY A 39 4.79 -16.34 -21.98
N ARG A 40 4.42 -15.14 -22.44
CA ARG A 40 4.72 -13.86 -21.80
C ARG A 40 3.47 -13.29 -21.13
N ILE A 41 3.59 -12.80 -19.92
CA ILE A 41 2.58 -11.99 -19.27
C ILE A 41 3.05 -10.55 -19.14
N VAL A 42 2.13 -9.59 -19.32
CA VAL A 42 2.35 -8.15 -19.12
C VAL A 42 1.41 -7.70 -18.02
N LEU A 43 1.93 -7.04 -17.00
CA LEU A 43 1.19 -6.69 -15.80
C LEU A 43 0.65 -5.26 -15.86
N SER A 44 -0.60 -5.08 -15.44
CA SER A 44 -1.26 -3.81 -15.20
C SER A 44 -1.89 -3.81 -13.81
N LEU A 45 -1.39 -2.96 -12.90
CA LEU A 45 -2.01 -2.74 -11.59
C LEU A 45 -3.06 -1.64 -11.72
N GLN A 46 -4.26 -1.91 -11.17
CA GLN A 46 -5.41 -1.02 -11.28
C GLN A 46 -6.00 -0.71 -9.92
N ASN A 47 -6.71 0.43 -9.82
CA ASN A 47 -7.54 0.82 -8.68
C ASN A 47 -6.80 0.74 -7.34
N VAL A 48 -5.63 1.37 -7.23
CA VAL A 48 -4.96 1.55 -5.94
C VAL A 48 -5.68 2.69 -5.22
N GLU A 49 -6.53 2.33 -4.27
CA GLU A 49 -7.24 3.30 -3.44
C GLU A 49 -6.40 3.62 -2.20
N VAL A 50 -6.39 4.88 -1.77
CA VAL A 50 -5.79 5.28 -0.49
C VAL A 50 -6.81 5.09 0.65
N PHE A 51 -6.33 5.18 1.90
CA PHE A 51 -7.24 5.23 3.06
C PHE A 51 -8.25 6.35 2.88
N THR A 52 -9.52 6.02 2.95
CA THR A 52 -10.58 7.01 2.96
C THR A 52 -10.63 7.68 4.35
N GLU A 53 -10.04 8.87 4.45
CA GLU A 53 -10.73 9.92 5.18
C GLU A 53 -11.93 10.30 4.31
N VAL A 54 -13.06 10.53 4.90
CA VAL A 54 -14.41 10.61 4.32
C VAL A 54 -14.59 11.46 3.02
N THR A 55 -13.57 12.04 2.40
CA THR A 55 -13.77 13.08 1.39
C THR A 55 -13.02 13.01 0.06
N THR A 56 -12.01 12.20 -0.19
CA THR A 56 -11.40 12.18 -1.55
C THR A 56 -10.81 10.84 -1.94
N ARG A 57 -11.36 10.23 -2.99
CA ARG A 57 -10.73 9.12 -3.72
C ARG A 57 -9.61 9.68 -4.62
N ALA A 58 -8.37 9.29 -4.37
CA ALA A 58 -7.32 9.39 -5.36
C ALA A 58 -7.02 7.97 -5.87
N GLU A 59 -7.36 7.70 -7.12
CA GLU A 59 -6.87 6.51 -7.82
C GLU A 59 -5.42 6.77 -8.22
N GLN A 60 -4.50 6.00 -7.71
CA GLN A 60 -3.10 6.03 -8.11
C GLN A 60 -2.75 4.72 -8.81
N ALA A 61 -2.09 4.79 -9.97
CA ALA A 61 -1.50 3.60 -10.58
C ALA A 61 -0.36 3.09 -9.68
N GLY A 62 -0.44 1.82 -9.27
CA GLY A 62 0.60 1.20 -8.46
C GLY A 62 1.89 1.00 -9.26
N ASN A 63 3.04 1.27 -8.65
CA ASN A 63 4.31 0.90 -9.25
C ASN A 63 4.52 -0.62 -9.09
N VAL A 64 4.73 -1.31 -10.21
CA VAL A 64 4.95 -2.78 -10.24
C VAL A 64 6.08 -3.21 -9.31
N ASN A 65 7.09 -2.37 -9.12
CA ASN A 65 8.25 -2.67 -8.27
C ASN A 65 7.96 -2.65 -6.77
N ASP A 66 6.81 -2.13 -6.33
CA ASP A 66 6.44 -2.05 -4.90
C ASP A 66 5.78 -3.35 -4.40
N TYR A 67 5.61 -4.35 -5.27
CA TYR A 67 4.92 -5.59 -4.97
C TYR A 67 5.78 -6.82 -5.22
N THR A 68 5.50 -7.88 -4.48
CA THR A 68 5.89 -9.25 -4.79
C THR A 68 4.73 -9.94 -5.50
N TYR A 69 5.06 -10.91 -6.36
CA TYR A 69 4.07 -11.61 -7.15
C TYR A 69 4.17 -13.10 -6.95
N THR A 70 3.04 -13.75 -6.73
CA THR A 70 2.95 -15.21 -6.64
C THR A 70 1.96 -15.76 -7.65
N LEU A 71 2.35 -16.83 -8.32
CA LEU A 71 1.58 -17.54 -9.34
C LEU A 71 1.06 -18.84 -8.77
N SER A 72 -0.23 -19.11 -8.93
CA SER A 72 -0.85 -20.38 -8.55
C SER A 72 -1.74 -20.89 -9.67
N GLY A 73 -1.75 -22.20 -9.91
CA GLY A 73 -2.54 -22.81 -10.99
C GLY A 73 -1.97 -24.12 -11.48
N THR A 74 -2.09 -24.37 -12.78
CA THR A 74 -1.65 -25.61 -13.40
C THR A 74 -1.01 -25.33 -14.76
N THR A 75 0.17 -25.88 -15.00
CA THR A 75 0.82 -25.82 -16.31
C THR A 75 0.04 -26.60 -17.35
N GLN A 76 0.29 -26.35 -18.63
CA GLN A 76 -0.31 -27.09 -19.72
C GLN A 76 -0.02 -28.61 -19.65
N ASN A 77 1.06 -29.00 -18.98
CA ASN A 77 1.43 -30.42 -18.78
C ASN A 77 0.78 -31.04 -17.53
N GLY A 78 -0.12 -30.33 -16.85
CA GLY A 78 -0.81 -30.82 -15.66
C GLY A 78 -0.02 -30.67 -14.35
N THR A 79 1.15 -30.01 -14.34
CA THR A 79 1.90 -29.76 -13.11
C THR A 79 1.24 -28.65 -12.29
N THR A 80 0.92 -28.91 -11.04
CA THR A 80 0.40 -27.91 -10.12
C THR A 80 1.50 -26.92 -9.72
N VAL A 81 1.17 -25.64 -9.74
CA VAL A 81 2.00 -24.50 -9.29
C VAL A 81 1.29 -23.87 -8.09
N THR A 82 1.98 -23.77 -6.98
CA THR A 82 1.45 -23.15 -5.76
C THR A 82 2.40 -22.06 -5.28
N ASP A 83 1.91 -20.84 -5.22
CA ASP A 83 2.60 -19.64 -4.69
C ASP A 83 4.03 -19.45 -5.22
N GLN A 84 4.24 -19.80 -6.49
CA GLN A 84 5.54 -19.61 -7.14
C GLN A 84 5.82 -18.13 -7.34
N THR A 85 6.95 -17.66 -6.84
CA THR A 85 7.38 -16.26 -7.04
C THR A 85 7.65 -15.97 -8.51
N VAL A 86 7.10 -14.87 -9.02
CA VAL A 86 7.31 -14.35 -10.37
C VAL A 86 8.02 -13.00 -10.28
N THR A 87 9.13 -12.88 -11.00
CA THR A 87 9.84 -11.60 -11.13
C THR A 87 9.45 -10.92 -12.44
N PHE A 88 9.02 -9.67 -12.35
CA PHE A 88 8.72 -8.83 -13.51
C PHE A 88 9.93 -7.95 -13.83
N THR A 89 10.31 -7.93 -15.10
CA THR A 89 11.30 -7.00 -15.65
C THR A 89 10.57 -6.10 -16.63
N GLU A 90 10.65 -4.79 -16.43
CA GLU A 90 9.93 -3.80 -17.25
C GLU A 90 8.43 -4.12 -17.42
N GLY A 91 7.78 -4.58 -16.35
CA GLY A 91 6.35 -4.90 -16.34
C GLY A 91 5.97 -6.20 -17.06
N SER A 92 6.93 -7.03 -17.48
CA SER A 92 6.66 -8.32 -18.11
C SER A 92 7.41 -9.48 -17.46
N ALA A 93 6.88 -10.70 -17.59
CA ALA A 93 7.52 -11.93 -17.14
C ALA A 93 7.24 -13.08 -18.12
N ILE A 94 8.15 -14.04 -18.20
CA ILE A 94 8.00 -15.28 -18.96
C ILE A 94 7.67 -16.39 -17.96
N ILE A 95 6.57 -17.09 -18.19
CA ILE A 95 6.13 -18.21 -17.36
C ILE A 95 5.70 -19.40 -18.24
N PRO A 96 5.65 -20.62 -17.70
CA PRO A 96 5.13 -21.77 -18.45
C PRO A 96 3.70 -21.52 -18.95
N ALA A 97 3.35 -22.07 -20.10
CA ALA A 97 1.96 -22.08 -20.59
C ALA A 97 1.08 -22.89 -19.63
N GLY A 98 -0.16 -22.41 -19.38
CA GLY A 98 -1.04 -23.02 -18.40
C GLY A 98 -2.22 -22.14 -18.03
N THR A 99 -2.92 -22.52 -16.98
CA THR A 99 -4.04 -21.73 -16.41
C THR A 99 -3.70 -21.33 -14.97
N TYR A 100 -3.76 -20.03 -14.69
CA TYR A 100 -3.22 -19.45 -13.48
C TYR A 100 -4.08 -18.33 -12.91
N THR A 101 -3.83 -18.00 -11.65
CA THR A 101 -4.08 -16.72 -11.02
C THR A 101 -2.75 -16.11 -10.58
N LEU A 102 -2.65 -14.78 -10.58
CA LEU A 102 -1.48 -14.03 -10.15
C LEU A 102 -1.88 -13.12 -8.99
N THR A 103 -1.20 -13.25 -7.86
CA THR A 103 -1.42 -12.41 -6.68
C THR A 103 -0.27 -11.42 -6.53
N ALA A 104 -0.61 -10.15 -6.39
CA ALA A 104 0.30 -9.07 -6.02
C ALA A 104 0.15 -8.76 -4.54
N THR A 105 1.26 -8.63 -3.82
CA THR A 105 1.30 -8.29 -2.38
C THR A 105 2.34 -7.22 -2.14
N SER A 106 2.00 -6.16 -1.38
CA SER A 106 2.97 -5.11 -1.01
C SER A 106 4.24 -5.71 -0.42
N LYS A 107 5.39 -5.16 -0.79
CA LYS A 107 6.70 -5.54 -0.22
C LYS A 107 6.92 -5.02 1.20
N THR A 108 6.22 -3.93 1.56
CA THR A 108 6.28 -3.37 2.91
C THR A 108 5.52 -4.26 3.89
N GLU A 109 5.93 -4.23 5.16
CA GLU A 109 5.18 -4.91 6.22
C GLU A 109 3.84 -4.20 6.46
N PRO A 110 2.78 -4.95 6.86
CA PRO A 110 1.44 -4.39 7.07
C PRO A 110 1.34 -3.31 8.14
N ASP A 111 2.30 -3.24 9.04
CA ASP A 111 2.37 -2.25 10.13
C ASP A 111 3.27 -1.04 9.83
N ALA A 112 3.99 -1.06 8.71
CA ALA A 112 4.91 0.00 8.32
C ALA A 112 4.30 1.05 7.37
N ALA A 113 3.35 0.65 6.53
CA ALA A 113 2.77 1.49 5.47
C ALA A 113 1.40 0.97 5.01
N PRO A 114 0.68 1.69 4.13
CA PRO A 114 -0.47 1.13 3.43
C PRO A 114 -0.11 -0.19 2.76
N TRP A 115 -0.83 -1.27 3.10
CA TRP A 115 -0.54 -2.62 2.64
C TRP A 115 -1.64 -3.12 1.72
N TYR A 116 -1.27 -3.51 0.51
CA TYR A 116 -2.19 -3.93 -0.54
C TYR A 116 -1.97 -5.38 -0.91
N GLN A 117 -3.06 -6.05 -1.25
CA GLN A 117 -3.05 -7.37 -1.85
C GLN A 117 -4.21 -7.50 -2.82
N GLY A 118 -3.93 -7.99 -4.00
CA GLY A 118 -4.95 -8.26 -5.02
C GLY A 118 -4.58 -9.49 -5.83
N THR A 119 -5.60 -10.17 -6.37
CA THR A 119 -5.42 -11.34 -7.22
C THR A 119 -6.12 -11.10 -8.56
N SER A 120 -5.48 -11.51 -9.64
CA SER A 120 -6.07 -11.46 -10.98
C SER A 120 -7.25 -12.42 -11.08
N GLU A 121 -8.11 -12.20 -12.07
CA GLU A 121 -8.96 -13.28 -12.57
C GLU A 121 -8.10 -14.44 -13.06
N ALA A 122 -8.71 -15.65 -13.11
CA ALA A 122 -8.03 -16.80 -13.70
C ALA A 122 -7.79 -16.54 -15.19
N PHE A 123 -6.58 -16.87 -15.67
CA PHE A 123 -6.21 -16.69 -17.06
C PHE A 123 -5.51 -17.91 -17.62
N THR A 124 -5.72 -18.14 -18.91
CA THR A 124 -4.99 -19.16 -19.67
C THR A 124 -3.94 -18.49 -20.54
N LEU A 125 -2.71 -18.98 -20.47
CA LEU A 125 -1.56 -18.55 -21.26
C LEU A 125 -1.14 -19.66 -22.19
N GLY A 126 -1.18 -19.41 -23.49
CA GLY A 126 -0.71 -20.34 -24.53
C GLY A 126 0.79 -20.23 -24.74
N VAL A 127 1.38 -21.28 -25.31
CA VAL A 127 2.78 -21.29 -25.75
C VAL A 127 3.03 -20.17 -26.76
N GLY A 128 4.09 -19.38 -26.55
CA GLY A 128 4.47 -18.24 -27.41
C GLY A 128 3.49 -17.08 -27.40
N SER A 129 2.41 -17.14 -26.63
CA SER A 129 1.43 -16.06 -26.55
C SER A 129 1.87 -14.98 -25.55
N THR A 130 1.37 -13.75 -25.76
CA THR A 130 1.47 -12.65 -24.78
C THR A 130 0.09 -12.33 -24.24
N LYS A 131 -0.03 -12.19 -22.92
CA LYS A 131 -1.29 -11.85 -22.26
C LYS A 131 -1.11 -10.71 -21.26
N GLU A 132 -1.98 -9.70 -21.35
CA GLU A 132 -2.11 -8.67 -20.33
C GLU A 132 -2.88 -9.22 -19.13
N ILE A 133 -2.30 -9.05 -17.94
CA ILE A 133 -2.89 -9.45 -16.66
C ILE A 133 -3.20 -8.18 -15.86
N LYS A 134 -4.46 -8.02 -15.50
CA LYS A 134 -4.94 -6.90 -14.68
C LYS A 134 -5.16 -7.38 -13.26
N ILE A 135 -4.56 -6.67 -12.30
CA ILE A 135 -4.78 -6.91 -10.86
C ILE A 135 -5.38 -5.65 -10.25
N ASN A 136 -6.57 -5.80 -9.69
CA ASN A 136 -7.22 -4.76 -8.92
C ASN A 136 -6.76 -4.87 -7.46
N LEU A 137 -6.08 -3.85 -6.95
CA LEU A 137 -5.59 -3.82 -5.57
C LEU A 137 -6.64 -3.27 -4.61
N GLY A 138 -7.50 -2.34 -5.08
CA GLY A 138 -8.55 -1.74 -4.28
C GLY A 138 -7.99 -0.97 -3.07
N LYS A 139 -8.71 -1.04 -1.95
CA LYS A 139 -8.33 -0.40 -0.68
C LYS A 139 -7.18 -1.15 0.00
N PRO A 140 -6.38 -0.45 0.84
CA PRO A 140 -5.43 -1.10 1.72
C PRO A 140 -6.10 -2.20 2.56
N LYS A 141 -5.41 -3.28 2.79
CA LYS A 141 -5.89 -4.41 3.61
C LYS A 141 -5.64 -4.21 5.10
N ASN A 142 -4.88 -3.19 5.47
CA ASN A 142 -4.66 -2.72 6.83
C ASN A 142 -5.52 -1.47 7.14
N ALA A 143 -5.51 -1.02 8.38
CA ALA A 143 -6.11 0.22 8.87
C ALA A 143 -5.01 1.23 9.19
N ALA A 144 -5.32 2.53 9.09
CA ALA A 144 -4.46 3.61 9.54
C ALA A 144 -5.02 4.22 10.83
N ILE A 145 -4.14 4.54 11.80
CA ILE A 145 -4.51 5.24 13.04
C ILE A 145 -3.67 6.50 13.11
N ALA A 146 -4.31 7.65 12.89
CA ALA A 146 -3.66 8.95 12.96
C ALA A 146 -3.69 9.46 14.41
N VAL A 147 -2.59 9.27 15.13
CA VAL A 147 -2.45 9.68 16.54
C VAL A 147 -2.09 11.17 16.59
N THR A 148 -2.87 11.93 17.35
CA THR A 148 -2.61 13.35 17.61
C THR A 148 -2.70 13.64 19.10
N PHE A 149 -1.67 14.29 19.64
CA PHE A 149 -1.70 14.85 20.99
C PHE A 149 -2.07 16.32 20.91
N ASP A 150 -3.25 16.68 21.41
CA ASP A 150 -3.73 18.05 21.38
C ASP A 150 -2.94 18.96 22.35
N ALA A 151 -2.92 20.25 22.05
CA ALA A 151 -2.25 21.24 22.89
C ALA A 151 -2.80 21.32 24.32
N SER A 152 -4.09 21.00 24.53
CA SER A 152 -4.67 20.90 25.86
C SER A 152 -4.05 19.79 26.70
N PHE A 153 -3.72 18.65 26.06
CA PHE A 153 -3.06 17.51 26.69
C PHE A 153 -1.57 17.80 26.95
N THR A 154 -0.85 18.29 25.93
CA THR A 154 0.60 18.50 26.01
C THR A 154 1.02 19.62 26.97
N LYS A 155 0.09 20.53 27.34
CA LYS A 155 0.32 21.53 28.38
C LYS A 155 0.21 20.97 29.80
N LEU A 156 -0.38 19.82 29.99
CA LEU A 156 -0.63 19.20 31.29
C LEU A 156 0.28 18.01 31.58
N TYR A 157 0.73 17.33 30.52
CA TYR A 157 1.50 16.09 30.63
C TYR A 157 2.83 16.16 29.88
N GLU A 158 3.86 15.63 30.50
CA GLU A 158 5.20 15.35 29.93
C GLU A 158 5.45 13.85 29.89
N HIS A 159 6.49 13.41 29.18
CA HIS A 159 6.85 11.99 29.05
C HIS A 159 5.68 11.08 28.67
N TYR A 160 4.80 11.61 27.83
CA TYR A 160 3.60 10.88 27.41
C TYR A 160 3.88 9.96 26.21
N SER A 161 3.09 8.90 26.15
CA SER A 161 3.10 7.95 25.04
C SER A 161 1.72 7.32 24.84
N VAL A 162 1.48 6.87 23.62
CA VAL A 162 0.40 5.94 23.32
C VAL A 162 0.99 4.68 22.68
N THR A 163 0.61 3.53 23.20
CA THR A 163 0.94 2.23 22.61
C THR A 163 -0.32 1.64 22.00
N ILE A 164 -0.25 1.19 20.75
CA ILE A 164 -1.34 0.58 20.00
C ILE A 164 -0.83 -0.74 19.45
N GLY A 165 -1.35 -1.86 19.94
CA GLY A 165 -0.78 -3.16 19.66
C GLY A 165 0.71 -3.20 20.05
N ASN A 166 1.59 -3.39 19.05
CA ASN A 166 3.05 -3.44 19.25
C ASN A 166 3.76 -2.09 18.98
N HIS A 167 3.03 -1.05 18.56
CA HIS A 167 3.61 0.24 18.20
C HIS A 167 3.42 1.26 19.31
N SER A 168 4.45 2.08 19.53
CA SER A 168 4.41 3.14 20.52
C SER A 168 4.81 4.48 19.92
N VAL A 169 4.01 5.51 20.17
CA VAL A 169 4.27 6.90 19.81
C VAL A 169 4.46 7.69 21.09
N SER A 170 5.56 8.42 21.20
CA SER A 170 5.86 9.23 22.39
C SER A 170 6.22 10.67 22.01
N ASN A 171 6.17 11.59 22.97
CA ASN A 171 6.61 12.97 22.78
C ASN A 171 8.09 13.11 22.39
N ALA A 172 8.92 12.11 22.68
CA ALA A 172 10.34 12.10 22.31
C ALA A 172 10.60 11.66 20.88
N SER A 173 9.67 10.91 20.27
CA SER A 173 9.86 10.25 18.96
C SER A 173 8.93 10.74 17.86
N ALA A 174 7.91 11.53 18.20
CA ALA A 174 6.91 11.95 17.22
C ALA A 174 6.65 13.46 17.24
N PRO A 175 6.48 14.05 16.06
CA PRO A 175 5.80 15.34 15.92
C PRO A 175 4.37 15.23 16.49
N SER A 176 3.65 16.34 16.53
CA SER A 176 2.28 16.43 17.06
C SER A 176 1.25 15.45 16.44
N SER A 177 1.60 14.79 15.34
CA SER A 177 0.79 13.73 14.73
C SER A 177 1.67 12.63 14.10
N THR A 178 1.24 11.37 14.23
CA THR A 178 1.90 10.21 13.64
C THR A 178 0.85 9.21 13.19
N THR A 179 1.01 8.64 11.99
CA THR A 179 0.14 7.56 11.51
C THR A 179 0.78 6.21 11.80
N LEU A 180 0.03 5.33 12.46
CA LEU A 180 0.35 3.93 12.69
C LEU A 180 -0.53 3.07 11.80
N TYR A 181 -0.02 1.91 11.40
CA TYR A 181 -0.77 0.95 10.60
C TYR A 181 -0.96 -0.35 11.39
N THR A 182 -2.10 -1.02 11.20
CA THR A 182 -2.40 -2.29 11.86
C THR A 182 -3.35 -3.12 11.02
N MET A 183 -3.29 -4.44 11.18
CA MET A 183 -4.27 -5.34 10.55
C MET A 183 -5.67 -5.12 11.15
N PRO A 184 -6.75 -5.39 10.37
CA PRO A 184 -8.13 -5.30 10.84
C PRO A 184 -8.36 -6.21 12.05
N GLY A 185 -9.20 -5.76 12.96
CA GLY A 185 -9.55 -6.49 14.17
C GLY A 185 -9.73 -5.59 15.38
N THR A 186 -9.87 -6.19 16.54
CA THR A 186 -9.90 -5.43 17.81
C THR A 186 -8.47 -5.24 18.31
N ILE A 187 -8.06 -4.00 18.40
CA ILE A 187 -6.75 -3.59 18.92
C ILE A 187 -6.91 -2.96 20.31
N THR A 188 -5.91 -3.10 21.14
CA THR A 188 -5.82 -2.41 22.43
C THR A 188 -4.92 -1.19 22.29
N TYR A 189 -5.23 -0.13 23.01
CA TYR A 189 -4.34 1.00 23.20
C TYR A 189 -4.08 1.26 24.68
N THR A 190 -2.91 1.83 24.98
CA THR A 190 -2.52 2.24 26.32
C THR A 190 -1.90 3.62 26.26
N ILE A 191 -2.42 4.56 27.04
CA ILE A 191 -1.91 5.93 27.15
C ILE A 191 -1.20 6.09 28.47
N LYS A 192 0.01 6.63 28.45
CA LYS A 192 0.81 6.99 29.61
C LYS A 192 1.20 8.46 29.56
N GLY A 193 1.48 9.03 30.71
CA GLY A 193 1.96 10.42 30.81
C GLY A 193 2.20 10.81 32.27
N LYS A 194 3.16 11.70 32.47
CA LYS A 194 3.49 12.28 33.75
C LYS A 194 2.97 13.71 33.80
N ALA A 195 2.28 14.10 34.87
CA ALA A 195 1.82 15.45 35.04
C ALA A 195 2.99 16.42 35.11
N ILE A 196 2.89 17.54 34.41
CA ILE A 196 3.85 18.64 34.52
C ILE A 196 3.72 19.29 35.93
N ALA A 197 4.84 19.48 36.60
CA ALA A 197 4.85 20.08 37.93
C ALA A 197 4.13 21.45 37.93
N GLY A 198 3.20 21.64 38.89
CA GLY A 198 2.42 22.87 39.03
C GLY A 198 1.11 22.91 38.22
N THR A 199 0.78 21.89 37.44
CA THR A 199 -0.46 21.87 36.64
C THR A 199 -1.70 21.42 37.39
N HIS A 200 -1.58 21.00 38.66
CA HIS A 200 -2.70 20.50 39.49
C HIS A 200 -3.47 19.30 38.94
N VAL A 201 -2.89 18.59 37.97
CA VAL A 201 -3.39 17.29 37.50
C VAL A 201 -2.59 16.16 38.14
N SER A 202 -3.17 14.96 38.20
CA SER A 202 -2.46 13.78 38.67
C SER A 202 -1.74 13.09 37.49
N ASP A 203 -0.66 12.38 37.81
CA ASP A 203 -0.03 11.47 36.84
C ASP A 203 -1.05 10.48 36.31
N ILE A 204 -0.95 10.11 35.04
CA ILE A 204 -1.64 8.96 34.51
C ILE A 204 -1.09 7.73 35.25
N PRO A 205 -1.92 6.81 35.75
CA PRO A 205 -1.45 5.60 36.46
C PRO A 205 -0.30 4.91 35.69
N GLU A 206 0.64 4.32 36.40
CA GLU A 206 1.78 3.64 35.78
C GLU A 206 1.35 2.51 34.81
N ALA A 207 0.26 1.83 35.12
CA ALA A 207 -0.36 0.85 34.22
C ALA A 207 -0.87 1.47 32.90
N GLY A 208 -1.05 2.80 32.89
CA GLY A 208 -1.64 3.55 31.78
C GLY A 208 -3.17 3.50 31.78
N ILE A 209 -3.76 4.30 30.89
CA ILE A 209 -5.18 4.25 30.57
C ILE A 209 -5.32 3.35 29.34
N THR A 210 -6.06 2.25 29.48
CA THR A 210 -6.24 1.24 28.42
C THR A 210 -7.65 1.27 27.88
N GLY A 211 -7.76 0.98 26.59
CA GLY A 211 -9.03 0.77 25.91
C GLY A 211 -8.86 -0.12 24.68
N SER A 212 -9.95 -0.33 23.96
CA SER A 212 -9.94 -1.10 22.72
C SER A 212 -10.70 -0.38 21.62
N LEU A 213 -10.28 -0.63 20.37
CA LEU A 213 -10.91 -0.12 19.16
C LEU A 213 -11.00 -1.26 18.15
N THR A 214 -12.14 -1.43 17.49
CA THR A 214 -12.25 -2.33 16.34
C THR A 214 -11.99 -1.54 15.07
N VAL A 215 -10.99 -1.96 14.31
CA VAL A 215 -10.58 -1.31 13.06
C VAL A 215 -10.85 -2.19 11.85
N ALA A 216 -11.22 -1.57 10.74
CA ALA A 216 -11.52 -2.22 9.48
C ALA A 216 -10.46 -1.87 8.41
N ALA A 217 -10.26 -2.77 7.45
CA ALA A 217 -9.39 -2.56 6.32
C ALA A 217 -9.75 -1.31 5.52
N GLY A 218 -8.74 -0.60 5.02
CA GLY A 218 -8.91 0.58 4.16
C GLY A 218 -9.54 1.79 4.85
N THR A 219 -9.58 1.80 6.19
CA THR A 219 -10.18 2.87 6.98
C THR A 219 -9.11 3.60 7.81
N SER A 220 -9.20 4.93 7.84
CA SER A 220 -8.38 5.77 8.71
C SER A 220 -9.17 6.17 9.96
N TYR A 221 -8.53 6.02 11.12
CA TYR A 221 -9.09 6.33 12.44
C TYR A 221 -8.27 7.44 13.08
N PRO A 222 -8.78 8.69 13.17
CA PRO A 222 -8.12 9.72 13.95
C PRO A 222 -8.24 9.39 15.45
N LEU A 223 -7.11 9.28 16.12
CA LEU A 223 -7.00 9.14 17.58
C LEU A 223 -6.53 10.46 18.18
N ASN A 224 -7.47 11.27 18.66
CA ASN A 224 -7.18 12.54 19.29
C ASN A 224 -7.12 12.39 20.81
N ILE A 225 -5.97 12.67 21.39
CA ILE A 225 -5.74 12.66 22.84
C ILE A 225 -5.81 14.10 23.33
N THR A 226 -6.91 14.43 24.02
CA THR A 226 -7.22 15.78 24.49
C THR A 226 -7.46 15.76 25.99
N ALA A 227 -7.21 16.87 26.66
CA ALA A 227 -7.65 17.08 28.04
C ALA A 227 -8.76 18.13 28.05
N GLN A 228 -9.99 17.75 28.42
CA GLN A 228 -11.13 18.67 28.45
C GLN A 228 -11.15 19.59 29.69
N SER A 229 -10.59 19.14 30.82
CA SER A 229 -10.47 19.91 32.04
C SER A 229 -9.30 19.39 32.87
N ILE A 230 -8.97 20.10 33.95
CA ILE A 230 -7.95 19.67 34.92
C ILE A 230 -8.25 18.27 35.52
N SER A 231 -9.46 17.73 35.32
CA SER A 231 -9.91 16.45 35.88
C SER A 231 -10.24 15.37 34.86
N ASP A 232 -10.38 15.71 33.58
CA ASP A 232 -10.93 14.76 32.59
C ASP A 232 -10.04 14.65 31.36
N LEU A 233 -9.60 13.44 31.08
CA LEU A 233 -8.93 13.07 29.82
C LEU A 233 -9.97 12.50 28.86
N LEU A 234 -10.06 13.07 27.67
CA LEU A 234 -10.93 12.60 26.60
C LEU A 234 -10.13 11.95 25.49
N ILE A 235 -10.57 10.77 25.08
CA ILE A 235 -9.99 10.03 23.98
C ILE A 235 -11.09 9.86 22.94
N GLY A 236 -10.92 10.51 21.77
CA GLY A 236 -11.88 10.45 20.68
C GLY A 236 -11.32 9.68 19.47
N PHE A 237 -12.14 8.81 18.89
CA PHE A 237 -11.88 8.11 17.65
C PHE A 237 -12.91 8.54 16.58
N GLY A 238 -12.50 9.40 15.66
CA GLY A 238 -13.33 9.81 14.53
C GLY A 238 -14.69 10.40 14.90
N GLU A 239 -15.66 10.40 13.98
CA GLU A 239 -17.04 10.85 14.22
C GLU A 239 -17.86 9.86 15.08
N GLY A 240 -17.31 8.70 15.40
CA GLY A 240 -17.86 7.76 16.36
C GLY A 240 -17.28 8.01 17.72
N THR A 241 -17.90 8.87 18.52
CA THR A 241 -17.49 9.12 19.92
C THR A 241 -17.60 7.87 20.76
N HIS A 242 -16.53 7.14 20.89
CA HIS A 242 -16.34 6.26 22.03
C HIS A 242 -15.73 7.10 23.15
N THR A 243 -16.58 7.79 23.89
CA THR A 243 -16.19 8.51 25.09
C THR A 243 -15.84 7.53 26.20
N GLY A 244 -14.57 7.16 26.26
CA GLY A 244 -13.99 6.67 27.51
C GLY A 244 -13.72 7.89 28.39
N ALA A 245 -14.70 8.39 29.12
CA ALA A 245 -14.46 9.41 30.14
C ALA A 245 -13.77 8.73 31.31
N PHE A 246 -12.48 9.00 31.50
CA PHE A 246 -11.75 8.56 32.68
C PHE A 246 -11.65 9.72 33.65
N ASN A 247 -12.31 9.59 34.83
CA ASN A 247 -12.17 10.56 35.92
C ASN A 247 -10.78 10.40 36.55
N VAL A 248 -9.89 11.34 36.29
CA VAL A 248 -8.63 11.46 37.04
C VAL A 248 -8.99 12.14 38.35
N LYS A 249 -9.02 11.37 39.47
CA LYS A 249 -9.30 11.94 40.80
C LYS A 249 -8.25 12.98 41.17
N ARG A 250 -8.74 14.15 41.61
CA ARG A 250 -7.89 15.16 42.30
C ARG A 250 -7.21 14.53 43.53
N LYS A 251 -5.94 14.82 43.73
CA LYS A 251 -5.30 14.77 45.04
C LYS A 251 -5.65 16.00 45.84
#